data_ebd358f34ce895ce3ae66f81b2dca5bd
#
_entry.id   ebd358f34ce895ce3ae66f81b2dca5bd
#
_cell.length_a   1.000
_cell.length_b   1.000
_cell.length_c   1.000
_cell.angle_alpha   90.00
_cell.angle_beta   90.00
_cell.angle_gamma   90.00
#
_symmetry.space_group_name_H-M   'P 1'
#
loop_
_entity.id
_entity.type
_entity.pdbx_description
1 polymer ?
#
loop_
_entity_poly.entity_id
_entity_poly.type
_entity_poly.pdbx_seq_one_letter_code
_entity_poly.pdbx_strand_id
1 'polypeptide(L)'
;MIAPYNKNMTFLDKLRTAERQNSSLLCVGLDPEPAKFPAGYKNDASKIYDFCAAIVDATADLVIAFKPQIAYFAAHRAEDQLERLMAHMRKTAPGVPVILDAKRGDIGSTAEQYAKEAFERYGADAVTLSPFMGFDSVQPYLKYHGKGAFLLCRTSNPGGDDFQPQRLLDVAGQPRLYEHIAALAQGPWNLNGQLGLVVGATYPAEIERVRSVAPTVPLLIPGVGAQGGDAVATVKAGYRHANGATTAPIVVNSSRAVLYASQGEDFAQAARAVAQATRDQLQAAKI
;
A
#
# COMPACT_ATOMS: atom_id res chain seq x y z
N MET A 1 17.06 -17.59 -11.16
CA MET A 1 18.01 -16.97 -10.20
C MET A 1 17.56 -15.53 -9.98
N ILE A 2 17.09 -15.22 -8.78
CA ILE A 2 16.71 -13.84 -8.40
C ILE A 2 18.02 -13.09 -8.18
N ALA A 3 18.22 -11.99 -8.93
CA ALA A 3 19.39 -11.13 -8.74
C ALA A 3 19.45 -10.67 -7.27
N PRO A 4 20.63 -10.63 -6.64
CA PRO A 4 20.74 -10.21 -5.25
C PRO A 4 20.24 -8.78 -5.11
N TYR A 5 19.45 -8.56 -4.07
CA TYR A 5 18.86 -7.28 -3.70
C TYR A 5 19.96 -6.22 -3.57
N ASN A 6 20.00 -5.29 -4.50
CA ASN A 6 20.97 -4.19 -4.43
C ASN A 6 20.55 -3.22 -3.30
N LYS A 7 21.38 -3.09 -2.26
CA LYS A 7 21.12 -2.25 -1.08
C LYS A 7 20.84 -0.77 -1.41
N ASN A 8 21.13 -0.34 -2.64
CA ASN A 8 20.95 1.04 -3.11
C ASN A 8 19.64 1.26 -3.89
N MET A 9 18.77 0.25 -4.04
CA MET A 9 17.49 0.43 -4.73
C MET A 9 16.52 1.28 -3.89
N THR A 10 15.94 2.29 -4.51
CA THR A 10 14.87 3.09 -3.90
C THR A 10 13.55 2.29 -3.84
N PHE A 11 12.61 2.73 -3.02
CA PHE A 11 11.28 2.12 -2.95
C PHE A 11 10.59 2.06 -4.32
N LEU A 12 10.68 3.13 -5.12
CA LEU A 12 10.11 3.16 -6.46
C LEU A 12 10.78 2.16 -7.41
N ASP A 13 12.09 1.97 -7.29
CA ASP A 13 12.81 0.97 -8.09
C ASP A 13 12.36 -0.44 -7.73
N LYS A 14 12.14 -0.70 -6.43
CA LYS A 14 11.60 -1.97 -5.94
C LYS A 14 10.20 -2.23 -6.51
N LEU A 15 9.29 -1.24 -6.44
CA LEU A 15 7.96 -1.36 -7.03
C LEU A 15 8.02 -1.70 -8.52
N ARG A 16 8.79 -0.94 -9.31
CA ARG A 16 8.94 -1.18 -10.76
C ARG A 16 9.55 -2.56 -11.05
N THR A 17 10.47 -2.99 -10.22
CA THR A 17 11.09 -4.31 -10.37
C THR A 17 10.10 -5.43 -10.07
N ALA A 18 9.37 -5.35 -8.96
CA ALA A 18 8.32 -6.31 -8.60
C ALA A 18 7.19 -6.34 -9.65
N GLU A 19 6.76 -5.16 -10.16
CA GLU A 19 5.80 -5.07 -11.25
C GLU A 19 6.23 -5.88 -12.47
N ARG A 20 7.49 -5.73 -12.91
CA ARG A 20 7.99 -6.47 -14.08
C ARG A 20 8.17 -7.95 -13.80
N GLN A 21 8.75 -8.32 -12.66
CA GLN A 21 9.06 -9.72 -12.32
C GLN A 21 7.79 -10.56 -12.16
N ASN A 22 6.79 -10.02 -11.44
CA ASN A 22 5.56 -10.71 -11.13
C ASN A 22 4.42 -10.39 -12.11
N SER A 23 4.67 -9.52 -13.11
CA SER A 23 3.65 -9.01 -14.02
C SER A 23 2.38 -8.59 -13.27
N SER A 24 2.53 -7.77 -12.21
CA SER A 24 1.47 -7.52 -11.24
C SER A 24 1.37 -6.07 -10.82
N LEU A 25 0.14 -5.62 -10.59
CA LEU A 25 -0.21 -4.39 -9.88
C LEU A 25 -0.86 -4.69 -8.52
N LEU A 26 -1.05 -5.98 -8.20
CA LEU A 26 -1.73 -6.42 -7.00
C LEU A 26 -0.85 -6.26 -5.76
N CYS A 27 -1.39 -5.63 -4.73
CA CYS A 27 -0.87 -5.66 -3.37
C CYS A 27 -1.79 -6.52 -2.49
N VAL A 28 -1.23 -7.50 -1.80
CA VAL A 28 -1.98 -8.26 -0.81
C VAL A 28 -1.87 -7.57 0.55
N GLY A 29 -3.01 -7.10 1.05
CA GLY A 29 -3.11 -6.55 2.40
C GLY A 29 -3.22 -7.65 3.44
N LEU A 30 -2.48 -7.52 4.54
CA LEU A 30 -2.45 -8.47 5.65
C LEU A 30 -3.12 -7.83 6.87
N ASP A 31 -4.43 -7.98 6.93
CA ASP A 31 -5.33 -7.42 7.94
C ASP A 31 -5.96 -8.59 8.75
N PRO A 32 -5.18 -9.30 9.61
CA PRO A 32 -5.61 -10.55 10.24
C PRO A 32 -6.66 -10.33 11.34
N GLU A 33 -7.85 -10.90 11.16
CA GLU A 33 -8.92 -10.96 12.18
C GLU A 33 -9.06 -12.40 12.67
N PRO A 34 -8.64 -12.76 13.88
CA PRO A 34 -8.68 -14.13 14.38
C PRO A 34 -10.07 -14.78 14.33
N ALA A 35 -11.14 -14.00 14.48
CA ALA A 35 -12.52 -14.49 14.36
C ALA A 35 -12.87 -15.01 12.95
N LYS A 36 -12.12 -14.60 11.91
CA LYS A 36 -12.32 -14.99 10.51
C LYS A 36 -11.32 -16.05 10.03
N PHE A 37 -10.41 -16.49 10.88
CA PHE A 37 -9.43 -17.50 10.51
C PHE A 37 -10.08 -18.87 10.19
N PRO A 38 -9.39 -19.71 9.41
CA PRO A 38 -9.85 -21.08 9.15
C PRO A 38 -9.99 -21.87 10.45
N ALA A 39 -10.78 -22.94 10.42
CA ALA A 39 -11.24 -23.68 11.59
C ALA A 39 -10.12 -24.04 12.59
N GLY A 40 -8.93 -24.45 12.10
CA GLY A 40 -7.79 -24.80 12.96
C GLY A 40 -7.09 -23.62 13.63
N TYR A 41 -7.40 -22.37 13.25
CA TYR A 41 -6.79 -21.14 13.78
C TYR A 41 -7.84 -20.19 14.37
N LYS A 42 -9.11 -20.54 14.28
CA LYS A 42 -10.23 -19.65 14.60
C LYS A 42 -10.19 -19.15 16.05
N ASN A 43 -10.32 -17.83 16.21
CA ASN A 43 -10.28 -17.12 17.49
C ASN A 43 -8.94 -17.21 18.24
N ASP A 44 -7.88 -17.68 17.60
CA ASP A 44 -6.55 -17.77 18.23
C ASP A 44 -5.61 -16.68 17.68
N ALA A 45 -5.42 -15.62 18.46
CA ALA A 45 -4.50 -14.52 18.08
C ALA A 45 -3.03 -14.96 18.06
N SER A 46 -2.64 -16.07 18.71
CA SER A 46 -1.28 -16.60 18.62
C SER A 46 -0.93 -17.14 17.22
N LYS A 47 -1.95 -17.35 16.38
CA LYS A 47 -1.86 -17.85 15.00
C LYS A 47 -1.81 -16.75 13.93
N ILE A 48 -1.78 -15.48 14.31
CA ILE A 48 -1.71 -14.36 13.36
C ILE A 48 -0.51 -14.50 12.41
N TYR A 49 0.67 -14.81 12.95
CA TYR A 49 1.87 -15.04 12.15
C TYR A 49 1.70 -16.24 11.21
N ASP A 50 1.29 -17.40 11.73
CA ASP A 50 1.17 -18.63 10.94
C ASP A 50 0.18 -18.43 9.78
N PHE A 51 -0.95 -17.78 10.04
CA PHE A 51 -1.96 -17.46 9.03
C PHE A 51 -1.40 -16.52 7.96
N CYS A 52 -0.80 -15.40 8.36
CA CYS A 52 -0.26 -14.42 7.41
C CYS A 52 0.94 -14.97 6.62
N ALA A 53 1.81 -15.77 7.23
CA ALA A 53 2.95 -16.38 6.56
C ALA A 53 2.50 -17.35 5.46
N ALA A 54 1.48 -18.18 5.72
CA ALA A 54 0.91 -19.06 4.70
C ALA A 54 0.31 -18.30 3.50
N ILE A 55 -0.33 -17.15 3.74
CA ILE A 55 -0.82 -16.27 2.67
C ILE A 55 0.35 -15.68 1.86
N VAL A 56 1.41 -15.21 2.55
CA VAL A 56 2.63 -14.68 1.89
C VAL A 56 3.26 -15.74 1.00
N ASP A 57 3.46 -16.97 1.51
CA ASP A 57 4.06 -18.08 0.78
C ASP A 57 3.23 -18.43 -0.48
N ALA A 58 1.91 -18.40 -0.36
CA ALA A 58 1.01 -18.72 -1.45
C ALA A 58 0.93 -17.63 -2.54
N THR A 59 1.30 -16.37 -2.23
CA THR A 59 1.05 -15.22 -3.13
C THR A 59 2.29 -14.42 -3.52
N ALA A 60 3.48 -14.78 -3.03
CA ALA A 60 4.72 -14.00 -3.20
C ALA A 60 5.08 -13.72 -4.67
N ASP A 61 4.78 -14.64 -5.58
CA ASP A 61 5.03 -14.52 -7.03
C ASP A 61 3.93 -13.80 -7.80
N LEU A 62 2.86 -13.37 -7.11
CA LEU A 62 1.67 -12.76 -7.71
C LEU A 62 1.52 -11.27 -7.38
N VAL A 63 2.39 -10.70 -6.55
CA VAL A 63 2.17 -9.37 -5.98
C VAL A 63 3.25 -8.37 -6.36
N ILE A 64 2.88 -7.08 -6.41
CA ILE A 64 3.81 -5.94 -6.52
C ILE A 64 4.30 -5.50 -5.13
N ALA A 65 3.51 -5.74 -4.08
CA ALA A 65 3.83 -5.39 -2.71
C ALA A 65 3.00 -6.23 -1.71
N PHE A 66 3.48 -6.35 -0.48
CA PHE A 66 2.66 -6.72 0.67
C PHE A 66 2.38 -5.50 1.56
N LYS A 67 1.22 -5.50 2.23
CA LYS A 67 0.82 -4.36 3.08
C LYS A 67 0.20 -4.84 4.41
N PRO A 68 1.01 -5.17 5.42
CA PRO A 68 0.49 -5.44 6.76
C PRO A 68 -0.10 -4.17 7.38
N GLN A 69 -1.26 -4.31 8.04
CA GLN A 69 -1.94 -3.24 8.76
C GLN A 69 -1.66 -3.36 10.26
N ILE A 70 -0.88 -2.41 10.80
CA ILE A 70 -0.37 -2.47 12.18
C ILE A 70 -1.48 -2.60 13.24
N ALA A 71 -2.64 -1.98 13.01
CA ALA A 71 -3.75 -2.00 13.96
C ALA A 71 -4.25 -3.41 14.29
N TYR A 72 -4.23 -4.34 13.32
CA TYR A 72 -4.66 -5.72 13.53
C TYR A 72 -3.68 -6.54 14.38
N PHE A 73 -2.43 -6.15 14.41
CA PHE A 73 -1.41 -6.76 15.27
C PHE A 73 -1.44 -6.12 16.66
N ALA A 74 -1.40 -4.80 16.75
CA ALA A 74 -1.38 -4.06 18.01
C ALA A 74 -2.63 -4.34 18.88
N ALA A 75 -3.83 -4.45 18.27
CA ALA A 75 -5.05 -4.79 18.99
C ALA A 75 -4.98 -6.15 19.70
N HIS A 76 -4.14 -7.06 19.25
CA HIS A 76 -3.94 -8.40 19.80
C HIS A 76 -2.61 -8.56 20.54
N ARG A 77 -1.85 -7.48 20.79
CA ARG A 77 -0.49 -7.52 21.39
C ARG A 77 0.44 -8.47 20.62
N ALA A 78 0.36 -8.43 19.29
CA ALA A 78 1.04 -9.34 18.37
C ALA A 78 2.12 -8.61 17.54
N GLU A 79 2.76 -7.57 18.12
CA GLU A 79 3.81 -6.81 17.46
C GLU A 79 5.05 -7.67 17.18
N ASP A 80 5.36 -8.65 18.05
CA ASP A 80 6.38 -9.66 17.83
C ASP A 80 6.07 -10.55 16.62
N GLN A 81 4.81 -10.92 16.43
CA GLN A 81 4.36 -11.67 15.26
C GLN A 81 4.47 -10.81 13.99
N LEU A 82 4.21 -9.49 14.06
CA LEU A 82 4.45 -8.59 12.94
C LEU A 82 5.94 -8.53 12.59
N GLU A 83 6.84 -8.40 13.56
CA GLU A 83 8.29 -8.42 13.32
C GLU A 83 8.75 -9.70 12.64
N ARG A 84 8.27 -10.86 13.11
CA ARG A 84 8.54 -12.17 12.50
C ARG A 84 8.00 -12.22 11.06
N LEU A 85 6.79 -11.71 10.82
CA LEU A 85 6.18 -11.67 9.49
C LEU A 85 6.96 -10.77 8.53
N MET A 86 7.44 -9.61 8.99
CA MET A 86 8.31 -8.73 8.21
C MET A 86 9.62 -9.43 7.82
N ALA A 87 10.21 -10.20 8.74
CA ALA A 87 11.40 -11.00 8.45
C ALA A 87 11.10 -12.14 7.46
N HIS A 88 9.94 -12.79 7.60
CA HIS A 88 9.48 -13.86 6.70
C HIS A 88 9.30 -13.32 5.27
N MET A 89 8.60 -12.21 5.08
CA MET A 89 8.40 -11.57 3.76
C MET A 89 9.74 -11.23 3.09
N ARG A 90 10.70 -10.68 3.83
CA ARG A 90 12.05 -10.40 3.28
C ARG A 90 12.79 -11.65 2.82
N LYS A 91 12.57 -12.79 3.48
CA LYS A 91 13.21 -14.08 3.14
C LYS A 91 12.52 -14.75 1.96
N THR A 92 11.19 -14.80 1.97
CA THR A 92 10.36 -15.53 0.99
C THR A 92 10.20 -14.75 -0.32
N ALA A 93 10.06 -13.43 -0.23
CA ALA A 93 9.82 -12.53 -1.37
C ALA A 93 10.81 -11.35 -1.39
N PRO A 94 12.14 -11.58 -1.51
CA PRO A 94 13.15 -10.54 -1.34
C PRO A 94 13.06 -9.39 -2.35
N GLY A 95 12.42 -9.62 -3.51
CA GLY A 95 12.17 -8.61 -4.55
C GLY A 95 10.87 -7.83 -4.39
N VAL A 96 10.02 -8.18 -3.43
CA VAL A 96 8.70 -7.58 -3.21
C VAL A 96 8.78 -6.60 -2.04
N PRO A 97 8.50 -5.29 -2.27
CA PRO A 97 8.51 -4.31 -1.19
C PRO A 97 7.35 -4.50 -0.21
N VAL A 98 7.57 -4.10 1.03
CA VAL A 98 6.56 -4.14 2.10
C VAL A 98 6.18 -2.72 2.51
N ILE A 99 4.89 -2.43 2.47
CA ILE A 99 4.30 -1.14 2.88
C ILE A 99 3.66 -1.34 4.25
N LEU A 100 4.17 -0.69 5.29
CA LEU A 100 3.53 -0.71 6.61
C LEU A 100 2.33 0.25 6.61
N ASP A 101 1.12 -0.30 6.71
CA ASP A 101 -0.09 0.51 6.79
C ASP A 101 -0.33 0.94 8.25
N ALA A 102 0.18 2.11 8.61
CA ALA A 102 0.18 2.63 9.98
C ALA A 102 -0.57 3.97 10.12
N LYS A 103 -0.75 4.70 9.01
CA LYS A 103 -1.40 6.02 8.95
C LYS A 103 -0.91 6.96 10.05
N ARG A 104 0.43 6.98 10.27
CA ARG A 104 1.05 7.83 11.29
C ARG A 104 0.87 9.31 10.94
N GLY A 105 0.79 10.15 11.95
CA GLY A 105 0.66 11.58 11.79
C GLY A 105 0.94 12.25 13.11
N ASP A 106 2.15 12.77 13.27
CA ASP A 106 2.63 13.48 14.43
C ASP A 106 3.79 14.39 13.99
N ILE A 107 4.33 15.24 14.87
CA ILE A 107 5.37 16.22 14.56
C ILE A 107 6.62 16.03 15.41
N GLY A 108 7.72 16.68 14.99
CA GLY A 108 8.97 16.76 15.75
C GLY A 108 9.53 15.38 16.11
N SER A 109 10.01 15.26 17.34
CA SER A 109 10.61 14.01 17.85
C SER A 109 9.66 12.82 17.86
N THR A 110 8.36 13.02 18.04
CA THR A 110 7.35 11.94 17.98
C THR A 110 7.26 11.37 16.57
N ALA A 111 7.21 12.21 15.53
CA ALA A 111 7.23 11.74 14.14
C ALA A 111 8.53 11.00 13.80
N GLU A 112 9.69 11.43 14.37
CA GLU A 112 10.97 10.71 14.24
C GLU A 112 10.91 9.31 14.87
N GLN A 113 10.27 9.14 16.05
CA GLN A 113 10.09 7.82 16.66
C GLN A 113 9.20 6.91 15.81
N TYR A 114 8.13 7.42 15.20
CA TYR A 114 7.31 6.64 14.29
C TYR A 114 8.03 6.28 12.98
N ALA A 115 8.87 7.17 12.46
CA ALA A 115 9.72 6.84 11.30
C ALA A 115 10.72 5.72 11.63
N LYS A 116 11.35 5.80 12.82
CA LYS A 116 12.23 4.74 13.35
C LYS A 116 11.47 3.42 13.54
N GLU A 117 10.27 3.45 14.12
CA GLU A 117 9.41 2.26 14.24
C GLU A 117 9.20 1.60 12.87
N ALA A 118 8.78 2.37 11.85
CA ALA A 118 8.48 1.82 10.54
C ALA A 118 9.71 1.26 9.82
N PHE A 119 10.81 2.01 9.82
CA PHE A 119 11.95 1.72 8.95
C PHE A 119 13.09 0.95 9.61
N GLU A 120 13.28 1.10 10.93
CA GLU A 120 14.31 0.37 11.67
C GLU A 120 13.74 -0.86 12.38
N ARG A 121 12.69 -0.70 13.20
CA ARG A 121 12.11 -1.83 13.93
C ARG A 121 11.45 -2.83 12.99
N TYR A 122 10.50 -2.39 12.17
CA TYR A 122 9.80 -3.28 11.23
C TYR A 122 10.55 -3.46 9.91
N GLY A 123 11.47 -2.56 9.56
CA GLY A 123 12.24 -2.62 8.32
C GLY A 123 11.38 -2.49 7.06
N ALA A 124 10.25 -1.77 7.14
CA ALA A 124 9.37 -1.54 6.00
C ALA A 124 10.09 -0.80 4.87
N ASP A 125 9.63 -0.98 3.64
CA ASP A 125 10.12 -0.22 2.48
C ASP A 125 9.36 1.09 2.29
N ALA A 126 8.09 1.12 2.72
CA ALA A 126 7.28 2.34 2.76
C ALA A 126 6.29 2.29 3.94
N VAL A 127 5.70 3.44 4.25
CA VAL A 127 4.70 3.60 5.32
C VAL A 127 3.58 4.52 4.85
N THR A 128 2.36 4.33 5.38
CA THR A 128 1.24 5.26 5.14
C THR A 128 1.21 6.34 6.22
N LEU A 129 0.96 7.60 5.80
CA LEU A 129 0.97 8.79 6.66
C LEU A 129 -0.31 9.61 6.49
N SER A 130 -0.75 10.26 7.57
CA SER A 130 -1.72 11.33 7.52
C SER A 130 -1.02 12.66 7.30
N PRO A 131 -1.35 13.44 6.25
CA PRO A 131 -0.73 14.74 6.00
C PRO A 131 -1.42 15.88 6.77
N PHE A 132 -2.40 15.59 7.61
CA PHE A 132 -3.27 16.60 8.25
C PHE A 132 -2.49 17.64 9.06
N MET A 133 -1.38 17.25 9.69
CA MET A 133 -0.52 18.15 10.47
C MET A 133 0.55 18.85 9.61
N GLY A 134 0.45 18.79 8.28
CA GLY A 134 1.34 19.48 7.37
C GLY A 134 2.67 18.77 7.13
N PHE A 135 3.64 19.51 6.56
CA PHE A 135 4.93 18.96 6.15
C PHE A 135 5.75 18.40 7.31
N ASP A 136 5.60 18.96 8.50
CA ASP A 136 6.30 18.53 9.72
C ASP A 136 5.99 17.07 10.07
N SER A 137 4.81 16.55 9.65
CA SER A 137 4.42 15.16 9.85
C SER A 137 4.96 14.21 8.77
N VAL A 138 5.54 14.74 7.70
CA VAL A 138 6.03 13.98 6.54
C VAL A 138 7.56 13.99 6.49
N GLN A 139 8.19 15.13 6.74
CA GLN A 139 9.63 15.34 6.60
C GLN A 139 10.50 14.30 7.34
N PRO A 140 10.21 13.87 8.59
CA PRO A 140 11.04 12.90 9.29
C PRO A 140 11.22 11.57 8.54
N TYR A 141 10.20 11.13 7.81
CA TYR A 141 10.24 9.89 7.03
C TYR A 141 11.09 10.04 5.76
N LEU A 142 11.16 11.23 5.18
CA LEU A 142 11.94 11.52 3.97
C LEU A 142 13.45 11.55 4.22
N LYS A 143 13.89 11.59 5.48
CA LYS A 143 15.30 11.46 5.87
C LYS A 143 15.85 10.04 5.63
N TYR A 144 14.97 9.04 5.51
CA TYR A 144 15.38 7.65 5.30
C TYR A 144 15.59 7.37 3.81
N HIS A 145 16.84 7.28 3.41
CA HIS A 145 17.22 7.03 2.02
C HIS A 145 16.62 5.73 1.48
N GLY A 146 16.06 5.79 0.28
CA GLY A 146 15.48 4.63 -0.40
C GLY A 146 14.13 4.15 0.17
N LYS A 147 13.59 4.81 1.22
CA LYS A 147 12.28 4.51 1.81
C LYS A 147 11.20 5.42 1.24
N GLY A 148 9.97 4.89 1.15
CA GLY A 148 8.81 5.60 0.62
C GLY A 148 7.78 5.97 1.70
N ALA A 149 6.91 6.92 1.38
CA ALA A 149 5.75 7.23 2.20
C ALA A 149 4.53 7.52 1.32
N PHE A 150 3.37 6.97 1.70
CA PHE A 150 2.10 7.22 1.04
C PHE A 150 1.23 8.14 1.90
N LEU A 151 0.93 9.33 1.40
CA LEU A 151 0.06 10.28 2.09
C LEU A 151 -1.41 9.96 1.82
N LEU A 152 -2.25 9.97 2.86
CA LEU A 152 -3.70 9.93 2.67
C LEU A 152 -4.11 11.14 1.84
N CYS A 153 -4.79 10.90 0.73
CA CYS A 153 -5.19 11.94 -0.22
C CYS A 153 -6.71 11.94 -0.41
N ARG A 154 -7.24 10.93 -1.11
CA ARG A 154 -8.69 10.75 -1.28
C ARG A 154 -9.06 9.33 -0.86
N THR A 155 -9.72 9.21 0.28
CA THR A 155 -10.03 7.92 0.89
C THR A 155 -11.41 7.39 0.45
N SER A 156 -11.60 6.06 0.47
CA SER A 156 -12.80 5.41 -0.04
C SER A 156 -13.98 5.35 0.94
N ASN A 157 -13.77 5.74 2.21
CA ASN A 157 -14.81 5.74 3.23
C ASN A 157 -15.75 6.94 3.09
N PRO A 158 -17.06 6.82 3.42
CA PRO A 158 -18.02 7.91 3.29
C PRO A 158 -17.61 9.20 4.01
N GLY A 159 -17.04 9.11 5.22
CA GLY A 159 -16.57 10.29 5.98
C GLY A 159 -15.42 11.06 5.30
N GLY A 160 -14.81 10.53 4.26
CA GLY A 160 -13.88 11.28 3.42
C GLY A 160 -14.54 12.48 2.74
N ASP A 161 -15.85 12.43 2.52
CA ASP A 161 -16.62 13.52 1.89
C ASP A 161 -16.83 14.74 2.80
N ASP A 162 -16.62 14.58 4.10
CA ASP A 162 -16.81 15.69 5.05
C ASP A 162 -15.87 16.87 4.77
N PHE A 163 -14.63 16.60 4.31
CA PHE A 163 -13.64 17.67 4.05
C PHE A 163 -12.74 17.46 2.84
N GLN A 164 -12.44 16.22 2.42
CA GLN A 164 -11.48 15.99 1.33
C GLN A 164 -11.86 16.64 -0.01
N PRO A 165 -13.14 16.67 -0.45
CA PRO A 165 -13.57 17.33 -1.67
C PRO A 165 -13.83 18.83 -1.51
N GLN A 166 -13.70 19.41 -0.31
CA GLN A 166 -13.92 20.83 -0.08
C GLN A 166 -12.85 21.69 -0.74
N ARG A 167 -13.22 22.88 -1.22
CA ARG A 167 -12.32 23.81 -1.89
C ARG A 167 -11.55 24.66 -0.89
N LEU A 168 -10.29 24.88 -1.18
CA LEU A 168 -9.40 25.79 -0.44
C LEU A 168 -9.45 27.17 -1.10
N LEU A 169 -10.30 28.05 -0.59
CA LEU A 169 -10.61 29.34 -1.23
C LEU A 169 -9.42 30.29 -1.29
N ASP A 170 -8.52 30.25 -0.30
CA ASP A 170 -7.34 31.12 -0.20
C ASP A 170 -6.10 30.55 -0.93
N VAL A 171 -6.24 29.39 -1.58
CA VAL A 171 -5.18 28.79 -2.40
C VAL A 171 -5.41 29.10 -3.87
N ALA A 172 -4.36 29.54 -4.57
CA ALA A 172 -4.42 29.85 -5.99
C ALA A 172 -5.01 28.69 -6.81
N GLY A 173 -6.01 28.99 -7.66
CA GLY A 173 -6.75 28.00 -8.42
C GLY A 173 -7.85 27.28 -7.63
N GLN A 174 -8.02 27.60 -6.35
CA GLN A 174 -9.06 27.04 -5.46
C GLN A 174 -9.22 25.52 -5.57
N PRO A 175 -8.11 24.75 -5.43
CA PRO A 175 -8.15 23.30 -5.54
C PRO A 175 -9.02 22.70 -4.44
N ARG A 176 -9.48 21.47 -4.65
CA ARG A 176 -10.03 20.68 -3.55
C ARG A 176 -8.87 20.25 -2.62
N LEU A 177 -9.17 19.98 -1.35
CA LEU A 177 -8.16 19.60 -0.38
C LEU A 177 -7.30 18.41 -0.88
N TYR A 178 -7.92 17.34 -1.41
CA TYR A 178 -7.19 16.19 -1.93
C TYR A 178 -6.31 16.55 -3.15
N GLU A 179 -6.74 17.48 -4.01
CA GLU A 179 -5.95 17.97 -5.15
C GLU A 179 -4.73 18.77 -4.66
N HIS A 180 -4.91 19.57 -3.61
CA HIS A 180 -3.82 20.32 -3.00
C HIS A 180 -2.77 19.38 -2.39
N ILE A 181 -3.21 18.35 -1.64
CA ILE A 181 -2.31 17.31 -1.11
C ILE A 181 -1.55 16.62 -2.26
N ALA A 182 -2.23 16.32 -3.36
CA ALA A 182 -1.60 15.70 -4.52
C ALA A 182 -0.52 16.62 -5.15
N ALA A 183 -0.80 17.92 -5.26
CA ALA A 183 0.16 18.90 -5.76
C ALA A 183 1.39 19.04 -4.85
N LEU A 184 1.19 19.05 -3.53
CA LEU A 184 2.29 19.08 -2.55
C LEU A 184 3.17 17.84 -2.65
N ALA A 185 2.56 16.64 -2.77
CA ALA A 185 3.28 15.37 -2.90
C ALA A 185 4.01 15.23 -4.24
N GLN A 186 3.49 15.83 -5.33
CA GLN A 186 4.18 15.86 -6.61
C GLN A 186 5.35 16.85 -6.62
N GLY A 187 5.25 17.92 -5.86
CA GLY A 187 6.15 19.07 -5.88
C GLY A 187 6.94 19.27 -4.58
N PRO A 188 6.63 20.32 -3.79
CA PRO A 188 7.54 20.82 -2.74
C PRO A 188 7.78 19.86 -1.58
N TRP A 189 6.89 18.91 -1.32
CA TRP A 189 7.06 17.94 -0.24
C TRP A 189 7.89 16.72 -0.65
N ASN A 190 8.07 16.47 -1.94
CA ASN A 190 8.73 15.26 -2.44
C ASN A 190 10.26 15.38 -2.47
N LEU A 191 10.87 15.67 -1.34
CA LEU A 191 12.31 15.99 -1.25
C LEU A 191 13.23 14.85 -1.69
N ASN A 192 12.81 13.60 -1.51
CA ASN A 192 13.61 12.42 -1.85
C ASN A 192 13.08 11.66 -3.09
N GLY A 193 12.02 12.17 -3.74
CA GLY A 193 11.38 11.53 -4.89
C GLY A 193 10.62 10.23 -4.56
N GLN A 194 10.33 9.94 -3.28
CA GLN A 194 9.75 8.67 -2.83
C GLN A 194 8.34 8.82 -2.21
N LEU A 195 7.69 9.99 -2.35
CA LEU A 195 6.31 10.17 -1.93
C LEU A 195 5.33 9.52 -2.91
N GLY A 196 4.27 8.96 -2.35
CA GLY A 196 3.09 8.47 -3.06
C GLY A 196 1.82 8.95 -2.39
N LEU A 197 0.67 8.56 -2.94
CA LEU A 197 -0.65 8.96 -2.47
C LEU A 197 -1.56 7.74 -2.28
N VAL A 198 -2.38 7.77 -1.23
CA VAL A 198 -3.49 6.81 -1.05
C VAL A 198 -4.74 7.40 -1.68
N VAL A 199 -5.28 6.72 -2.69
CA VAL A 199 -6.50 7.14 -3.41
C VAL A 199 -7.43 5.94 -3.55
N GLY A 200 -8.66 6.03 -3.05
CA GLY A 200 -9.62 4.92 -3.05
C GLY A 200 -10.11 4.52 -4.45
N ALA A 201 -10.32 3.23 -4.66
CA ALA A 201 -10.79 2.66 -5.94
C ALA A 201 -12.25 2.96 -6.27
N THR A 202 -13.05 3.44 -5.30
CA THR A 202 -14.49 3.65 -5.45
C THR A 202 -14.85 4.82 -6.39
N TYR A 203 -13.88 5.69 -6.67
CA TYR A 203 -14.09 6.91 -7.47
C TYR A 203 -13.04 7.04 -8.57
N PRO A 204 -13.16 6.33 -9.70
CA PRO A 204 -12.17 6.39 -10.80
C PRO A 204 -11.93 7.80 -11.34
N ALA A 205 -12.94 8.65 -11.41
CA ALA A 205 -12.79 10.05 -11.83
C ALA A 205 -11.89 10.86 -10.88
N GLU A 206 -11.90 10.57 -9.59
CA GLU A 206 -11.01 11.22 -8.62
C GLU A 206 -9.58 10.68 -8.72
N ILE A 207 -9.39 9.39 -9.03
CA ILE A 207 -8.07 8.82 -9.35
C ILE A 207 -7.48 9.54 -10.57
N GLU A 208 -8.26 9.70 -11.64
CA GLU A 208 -7.83 10.42 -12.83
C GLU A 208 -7.51 11.90 -12.53
N ARG A 209 -8.33 12.54 -11.70
CA ARG A 209 -8.09 13.91 -11.27
C ARG A 209 -6.80 14.04 -10.44
N VAL A 210 -6.56 13.14 -9.49
CA VAL A 210 -5.29 13.08 -8.76
C VAL A 210 -4.13 12.86 -9.73
N ARG A 211 -4.26 11.94 -10.69
CA ARG A 211 -3.24 11.65 -11.68
C ARG A 211 -2.93 12.86 -12.59
N SER A 212 -3.91 13.69 -12.91
CA SER A 212 -3.70 14.91 -13.67
C SER A 212 -2.88 15.97 -12.90
N VAL A 213 -3.01 16.02 -11.60
CA VAL A 213 -2.27 16.92 -10.69
C VAL A 213 -0.91 16.35 -10.30
N ALA A 214 -0.85 15.03 -10.09
CA ALA A 214 0.34 14.31 -9.66
C ALA A 214 0.69 13.20 -10.68
N PRO A 215 1.29 13.57 -11.84
CA PRO A 215 1.44 12.67 -12.97
C PRO A 215 2.43 11.52 -12.76
N THR A 216 3.36 11.61 -11.81
CA THR A 216 4.44 10.63 -11.65
C THR A 216 4.51 9.91 -10.32
N VAL A 217 3.90 10.44 -9.25
CA VAL A 217 3.95 9.80 -7.93
C VAL A 217 3.19 8.46 -7.93
N PRO A 218 3.64 7.44 -7.20
CA PRO A 218 2.91 6.17 -7.09
C PRO A 218 1.58 6.37 -6.37
N LEU A 219 0.55 5.61 -6.79
CA LEU A 219 -0.73 5.57 -6.09
C LEU A 219 -0.92 4.22 -5.39
N LEU A 220 -1.21 4.24 -4.11
CA LEU A 220 -1.73 3.10 -3.36
C LEU A 220 -3.25 3.18 -3.39
N ILE A 221 -3.88 2.20 -4.03
CA ILE A 221 -5.32 2.22 -4.34
C ILE A 221 -6.03 1.08 -3.61
N PRO A 222 -6.56 1.33 -2.40
CA PRO A 222 -7.39 0.36 -1.68
C PRO A 222 -8.82 0.36 -2.22
N GLY A 223 -9.54 -0.77 -1.98
CA GLY A 223 -10.99 -0.86 -2.20
C GLY A 223 -11.42 -1.59 -3.45
N VAL A 224 -10.50 -2.18 -4.22
CA VAL A 224 -10.87 -3.09 -5.32
C VAL A 224 -11.41 -4.41 -4.74
N GLY A 225 -12.49 -4.91 -5.32
CA GLY A 225 -13.19 -6.12 -4.90
C GLY A 225 -14.10 -5.89 -3.70
N ALA A 226 -13.64 -6.08 -2.48
CA ALA A 226 -14.47 -6.09 -1.26
C ALA A 226 -15.22 -4.76 -0.97
N GLN A 227 -14.80 -3.63 -1.54
CA GLN A 227 -15.47 -2.33 -1.41
C GLN A 227 -16.16 -1.88 -2.71
N GLY A 228 -16.27 -2.75 -3.72
CA GLY A 228 -16.97 -2.48 -4.96
C GLY A 228 -16.19 -1.66 -6.00
N GLY A 229 -14.88 -1.42 -5.80
CA GLY A 229 -14.04 -0.74 -6.77
C GLY A 229 -13.84 -1.59 -8.03
N ASP A 230 -14.02 -0.97 -9.21
CA ASP A 230 -13.79 -1.58 -10.52
C ASP A 230 -12.28 -1.61 -10.83
N ALA A 231 -11.72 -2.82 -10.98
CA ALA A 231 -10.31 -3.02 -11.27
C ALA A 231 -9.88 -2.38 -12.61
N VAL A 232 -10.70 -2.54 -13.65
CA VAL A 232 -10.40 -2.01 -15.00
C VAL A 232 -10.43 -0.49 -15.01
N ALA A 233 -11.48 0.11 -14.46
CA ALA A 233 -11.60 1.56 -14.34
C ALA A 233 -10.46 2.16 -13.49
N THR A 234 -10.07 1.47 -12.40
CA THR A 234 -8.96 1.87 -11.54
C THR A 234 -7.63 1.92 -12.30
N VAL A 235 -7.32 0.88 -13.08
CA VAL A 235 -6.07 0.83 -13.86
C VAL A 235 -6.06 1.91 -14.92
N LYS A 236 -7.14 2.07 -15.68
CA LYS A 236 -7.26 3.10 -16.74
C LYS A 236 -7.09 4.51 -16.18
N ALA A 237 -7.68 4.78 -15.02
CA ALA A 237 -7.58 6.09 -14.36
C ALA A 237 -6.19 6.38 -13.80
N GLY A 238 -5.54 5.39 -13.17
CA GLY A 238 -4.34 5.60 -12.37
C GLY A 238 -3.01 5.23 -13.02
N TYR A 239 -2.97 4.19 -13.84
CA TYR A 239 -1.73 3.66 -14.42
C TYR A 239 -1.24 4.52 -15.59
N ARG A 240 0.06 4.79 -15.65
CA ARG A 240 0.69 5.47 -16.79
C ARG A 240 1.96 4.76 -17.22
N HIS A 241 2.09 4.61 -18.52
CA HIS A 241 3.20 3.91 -19.16
C HIS A 241 3.63 4.70 -20.40
N ALA A 242 4.91 4.84 -20.61
CA ALA A 242 5.49 5.46 -21.80
C ALA A 242 6.87 4.86 -22.11
N ASN A 243 7.19 4.74 -23.39
CA ASN A 243 8.50 4.28 -23.87
C ASN A 243 8.94 2.93 -23.29
N GLY A 244 8.02 1.98 -23.13
CA GLY A 244 8.33 0.66 -22.57
C GLY A 244 8.53 0.61 -21.06
N ALA A 245 8.24 1.69 -20.32
CA ALA A 245 8.42 1.74 -18.87
C ALA A 245 7.21 2.35 -18.14
N THR A 246 6.97 1.89 -16.92
CA THR A 246 5.96 2.48 -16.03
C THR A 246 6.45 3.84 -15.54
N THR A 247 5.77 4.89 -15.95
CA THR A 247 6.07 6.28 -15.54
C THR A 247 5.37 6.69 -14.25
N ALA A 248 4.18 6.14 -14.01
CA ALA A 248 3.41 6.37 -12.79
C ALA A 248 2.84 5.05 -12.27
N PRO A 249 3.55 4.35 -11.37
CA PRO A 249 3.11 3.07 -10.84
C PRO A 249 1.85 3.20 -9.98
N ILE A 250 1.05 2.14 -9.99
CA ILE A 250 -0.07 1.96 -9.07
C ILE A 250 0.10 0.66 -8.28
N VAL A 251 -0.36 0.66 -7.04
CA VAL A 251 -0.35 -0.47 -6.11
C VAL A 251 -1.80 -0.71 -5.70
N VAL A 252 -2.45 -1.68 -6.32
CA VAL A 252 -3.89 -1.95 -6.11
C VAL A 252 -4.05 -2.95 -4.98
N ASN A 253 -4.58 -2.51 -3.84
CA ASN A 253 -4.66 -3.32 -2.65
C ASN A 253 -5.96 -4.12 -2.56
N SER A 254 -5.82 -5.43 -2.37
CA SER A 254 -6.88 -6.37 -1.99
C SER A 254 -6.48 -7.08 -0.67
N SER A 255 -7.33 -7.01 0.35
CA SER A 255 -7.10 -7.65 1.65
C SER A 255 -8.13 -8.76 1.89
N ARG A 256 -9.32 -8.41 2.37
CA ARG A 256 -10.34 -9.37 2.83
C ARG A 256 -10.74 -10.42 1.81
N ALA A 257 -10.81 -10.05 0.53
CA ALA A 257 -11.15 -10.97 -0.54
C ALA A 257 -10.11 -12.08 -0.71
N VAL A 258 -8.84 -11.76 -0.50
CA VAL A 258 -7.73 -12.72 -0.57
C VAL A 258 -7.62 -13.49 0.74
N LEU A 259 -7.54 -12.79 1.88
CA LEU A 259 -7.29 -13.41 3.18
C LEU A 259 -8.36 -14.43 3.59
N TYR A 260 -9.62 -14.16 3.26
CA TYR A 260 -10.77 -14.94 3.71
C TYR A 260 -11.50 -15.61 2.55
N ALA A 261 -10.76 -16.01 1.51
CA ALA A 261 -11.29 -16.71 0.34
C ALA A 261 -11.85 -18.11 0.68
N SER A 262 -11.31 -18.76 1.71
CA SER A 262 -11.83 -20.00 2.30
C SER A 262 -11.64 -19.98 3.83
N GLN A 263 -12.49 -20.70 4.53
CA GLN A 263 -12.37 -20.98 5.97
C GLN A 263 -11.92 -22.43 6.26
N GLY A 264 -11.61 -23.19 5.21
CA GLY A 264 -11.11 -24.55 5.27
C GLY A 264 -9.58 -24.62 5.39
N GLU A 265 -9.05 -25.84 5.42
CA GLU A 265 -7.61 -26.11 5.42
C GLU A 265 -6.92 -25.64 4.12
N ASP A 266 -7.70 -25.45 3.06
CA ASP A 266 -7.26 -24.97 1.75
C ASP A 266 -7.15 -23.43 1.66
N PHE A 267 -7.24 -22.71 2.78
CA PHE A 267 -7.31 -21.24 2.80
C PHE A 267 -6.18 -20.54 2.03
N ALA A 268 -4.96 -21.08 2.09
CA ALA A 268 -3.82 -20.52 1.39
C ALA A 268 -3.92 -20.73 -0.13
N GLN A 269 -4.38 -21.88 -0.58
CA GLN A 269 -4.64 -22.18 -1.99
C GLN A 269 -5.79 -21.33 -2.54
N ALA A 270 -6.86 -21.17 -1.77
CA ALA A 270 -7.98 -20.30 -2.12
C ALA A 270 -7.54 -18.83 -2.21
N ALA A 271 -6.70 -18.36 -1.28
CA ALA A 271 -6.11 -17.04 -1.33
C ALA A 271 -5.26 -16.83 -2.60
N ARG A 272 -4.44 -17.83 -2.96
CA ARG A 272 -3.67 -17.82 -4.22
C ARG A 272 -4.57 -17.69 -5.44
N ALA A 273 -5.65 -18.48 -5.52
CA ALA A 273 -6.58 -18.45 -6.65
C ALA A 273 -7.21 -17.07 -6.83
N VAL A 274 -7.67 -16.44 -5.74
CA VAL A 274 -8.25 -15.08 -5.77
C VAL A 274 -7.18 -14.04 -6.12
N ALA A 275 -5.97 -14.13 -5.56
CA ALA A 275 -4.87 -13.23 -5.87
C ALA A 275 -4.48 -13.32 -7.35
N GLN A 276 -4.39 -14.52 -7.91
CA GLN A 276 -4.08 -14.75 -9.32
C GLN A 276 -5.16 -14.16 -10.23
N ALA A 277 -6.42 -14.43 -9.97
CA ALA A 277 -7.54 -13.88 -10.76
C ALA A 277 -7.54 -12.34 -10.73
N THR A 278 -7.29 -11.74 -9.54
CA THR A 278 -7.21 -10.27 -9.40
C THR A 278 -6.01 -9.71 -10.14
N ARG A 279 -4.82 -10.32 -10.01
CA ARG A 279 -3.61 -9.93 -10.76
C ARG A 279 -3.88 -9.95 -12.27
N ASP A 280 -4.46 -11.03 -12.78
CA ASP A 280 -4.70 -11.21 -14.21
C ASP A 280 -5.69 -10.17 -14.73
N GLN A 281 -6.75 -9.86 -13.98
CA GLN A 281 -7.71 -8.81 -14.28
C GLN A 281 -7.04 -7.42 -14.35
N LEU A 282 -6.21 -7.09 -13.36
CA LEU A 282 -5.47 -5.82 -13.33
C LEU A 282 -4.48 -5.73 -14.48
N GLN A 283 -3.79 -6.82 -14.81
CA GLN A 283 -2.82 -6.86 -15.88
C GLN A 283 -3.46 -6.69 -17.25
N ALA A 284 -4.62 -7.35 -17.49
CA ALA A 284 -5.38 -7.20 -18.72
C ALA A 284 -5.89 -5.77 -18.94
N ALA A 285 -6.07 -5.00 -17.88
CA ALA A 285 -6.55 -3.62 -17.95
C ALA A 285 -5.46 -2.58 -18.30
N LYS A 286 -4.19 -2.98 -18.40
CA LYS A 286 -3.05 -2.09 -18.75
C LYS A 286 -3.00 -1.67 -20.23
N ILE A 287 -3.91 -2.15 -21.06
CA ILE A 287 -3.93 -1.93 -22.51
C ILE A 287 -4.39 -0.51 -22.84
#